data_79043262d646976aa880743cfd0e30f9
#
_entry.id   79043262d646976aa880743cfd0e30f9
#
_cell.length_a   1.000
_cell.length_b   1.000
_cell.length_c   1.000
_cell.angle_alpha   90.00
_cell.angle_beta   90.00
_cell.angle_gamma   90.00
#
_symmetry.space_group_name_H-M   'P 1'
#
loop_
_entity.id
_entity.type
_entity.pdbx_description
1 polymer ?
#
loop_
_entity_poly.entity_id
_entity_poly.type
_entity_poly.pdbx_seq_one_letter_code
_entity_poly.pdbx_strand_id
1 'polypeptide(L)'
;MAKAEASVEELVSMIERGELRLPEMQRQYVWRSTRVRDLLDSLYRGYPSGAILLWETDEAVPLQDFAVSQSTNPYQSTRLLLDGQQRLTSLSAVIRGEPVSVRGRRRPIDLLFNLEHPDQLAVVTEVDENGDDAEVDEEGELGGDEADASEDELLTRFNKMTFVVATRKLEQLPQWVKVSEVFKTDSDAPFLKRAGISGFDDPRYEKYSQRLARLRGIRKYVYRMDVLEPTLSYDEATEISVRVNSLGAKLRSSDLALAQITAKWRHSLQTFLDFQRACAQNGFELDLGLHLKNLMAFATGQSR
;
A
#
# COMPACT_ATOMS: atom_id res chain seq x y z
N MET A 1 -19.61 18.10 -4.28
CA MET A 1 -18.90 16.84 -3.94
C MET A 1 -19.87 15.68 -4.07
N ALA A 2 -19.61 14.74 -4.96
CA ALA A 2 -20.41 13.55 -5.15
C ALA A 2 -19.90 12.39 -4.26
N LYS A 3 -20.80 11.47 -3.92
CA LYS A 3 -20.46 10.23 -3.20
C LYS A 3 -20.63 9.05 -4.13
N ALA A 4 -19.70 8.15 -4.14
CA ALA A 4 -19.72 6.92 -4.91
C ALA A 4 -19.19 5.74 -4.06
N GLU A 5 -19.35 4.55 -4.57
CA GLU A 5 -18.83 3.34 -3.95
C GLU A 5 -18.22 2.45 -5.04
N ALA A 6 -17.14 1.76 -4.71
CA ALA A 6 -16.54 0.76 -5.57
C ALA A 6 -15.90 -0.35 -4.74
N SER A 7 -15.92 -1.56 -5.26
CA SER A 7 -15.23 -2.69 -4.66
C SER A 7 -13.70 -2.55 -4.83
N VAL A 8 -12.95 -3.23 -3.99
CA VAL A 8 -11.49 -3.35 -4.13
C VAL A 8 -11.13 -3.85 -5.53
N GLU A 9 -11.86 -4.84 -6.06
CA GLU A 9 -11.62 -5.40 -7.39
C GLU A 9 -11.80 -4.37 -8.50
N GLU A 10 -12.86 -3.55 -8.41
CA GLU A 10 -13.10 -2.46 -9.36
C GLU A 10 -12.00 -1.41 -9.30
N LEU A 11 -11.60 -0.98 -8.10
CA LEU A 11 -10.52 0.01 -7.91
C LEU A 11 -9.17 -0.49 -8.43
N VAL A 12 -8.83 -1.77 -8.16
CA VAL A 12 -7.61 -2.41 -8.68
C VAL A 12 -7.66 -2.47 -10.21
N SER A 13 -8.81 -2.82 -10.79
CA SER A 13 -9.00 -2.84 -12.24
C SER A 13 -8.90 -1.44 -12.86
N MET A 14 -9.42 -0.41 -12.19
CA MET A 14 -9.29 0.99 -12.64
C MET A 14 -7.82 1.45 -12.65
N ILE A 15 -7.02 1.04 -11.65
CA ILE A 15 -5.57 1.29 -11.65
C ILE A 15 -4.93 0.60 -12.84
N GLU A 16 -5.20 -0.69 -13.03
CA GLU A 16 -4.60 -1.49 -14.11
C GLU A 16 -4.88 -0.91 -15.49
N ARG A 17 -6.12 -0.48 -15.74
CA ARG A 17 -6.55 0.12 -17.01
C ARG A 17 -6.13 1.59 -17.17
N GLY A 18 -5.49 2.21 -16.16
CA GLY A 18 -5.09 3.61 -16.18
C GLY A 18 -6.24 4.61 -16.05
N GLU A 19 -7.43 4.16 -15.62
CA GLU A 19 -8.59 5.02 -15.33
C GLU A 19 -8.39 5.81 -14.03
N LEU A 20 -7.63 5.26 -13.10
CA LEU A 20 -7.24 5.90 -11.85
C LEU A 20 -5.75 6.25 -11.93
N ARG A 21 -5.43 7.54 -11.78
CA ARG A 21 -4.07 8.07 -11.90
C ARG A 21 -3.70 8.87 -10.66
N LEU A 22 -2.40 9.09 -10.47
CA LEU A 22 -1.87 9.92 -9.38
C LEU A 22 -1.48 11.30 -9.93
N PRO A 23 -1.97 12.39 -9.32
CA PRO A 23 -1.41 13.71 -9.60
C PRO A 23 0.00 13.82 -9.01
N GLU A 24 0.84 14.68 -9.62
CA GLU A 24 2.24 14.87 -9.24
C GLU A 24 2.42 15.26 -7.76
N MET A 25 1.43 15.91 -7.16
CA MET A 25 1.48 16.34 -5.75
C MET A 25 1.45 15.20 -4.72
N GLN A 26 1.12 13.97 -5.15
CA GLN A 26 1.08 12.82 -4.25
C GLN A 26 2.49 12.34 -3.92
N ARG A 27 2.71 11.91 -2.65
CA ARG A 27 3.98 11.30 -2.25
C ARG A 27 4.19 9.96 -2.94
N GLN A 28 5.43 9.52 -3.02
CA GLN A 28 5.76 8.17 -3.50
C GLN A 28 5.23 7.09 -2.55
N TYR A 29 5.17 5.85 -3.05
CA TYR A 29 4.80 4.70 -2.22
C TYR A 29 5.90 4.42 -1.18
N VAL A 30 5.48 4.33 0.10
CA VAL A 30 6.40 4.18 1.25
C VAL A 30 5.98 3.08 2.23
N TRP A 31 4.81 2.47 2.07
CA TRP A 31 4.35 1.47 3.02
C TRP A 31 5.24 0.23 3.06
N ARG A 32 5.48 -0.24 4.29
CA ARG A 32 6.15 -1.51 4.58
C ARG A 32 5.15 -2.67 4.50
N SER A 33 5.67 -3.89 4.31
CA SER A 33 4.84 -5.11 4.28
C SER A 33 4.02 -5.31 5.56
N THR A 34 4.51 -4.86 6.72
CA THR A 34 3.77 -4.88 7.99
C THR A 34 2.50 -4.04 7.95
N ARG A 35 2.55 -2.84 7.38
CA ARG A 35 1.36 -1.98 7.17
C ARG A 35 0.37 -2.62 6.21
N VAL A 36 0.85 -3.27 5.17
CA VAL A 36 -0.01 -3.99 4.21
C VAL A 36 -0.66 -5.19 4.87
N ARG A 37 0.08 -5.92 5.72
CA ARG A 37 -0.47 -6.98 6.57
C ARG A 37 -1.66 -6.49 7.41
N ASP A 38 -1.49 -5.37 8.10
CA ASP A 38 -2.51 -4.80 8.99
C ASP A 38 -3.74 -4.30 8.21
N LEU A 39 -3.53 -3.75 7.01
CA LEU A 39 -4.61 -3.42 6.10
C LEU A 39 -5.41 -4.68 5.71
N LEU A 40 -4.73 -5.75 5.28
CA LEU A 40 -5.40 -6.99 4.88
C LEU A 40 -6.14 -7.64 6.06
N ASP A 41 -5.57 -7.62 7.27
CA ASP A 41 -6.25 -8.14 8.47
C ASP A 41 -7.53 -7.33 8.77
N SER A 42 -7.47 -6.00 8.64
CA SER A 42 -8.63 -5.13 8.81
C SER A 42 -9.73 -5.45 7.79
N LEU A 43 -9.38 -5.60 6.50
CA LEU A 43 -10.33 -5.92 5.45
C LEU A 43 -10.91 -7.35 5.61
N TYR A 44 -10.08 -8.30 5.97
CA TYR A 44 -10.49 -9.68 6.26
C TYR A 44 -11.50 -9.74 7.41
N ARG A 45 -11.35 -8.90 8.43
CA ARG A 45 -12.26 -8.78 9.56
C ARG A 45 -13.50 -7.93 9.28
N GLY A 46 -13.52 -7.21 8.14
CA GLY A 46 -14.60 -6.28 7.80
C GLY A 46 -14.52 -4.96 8.55
N TYR A 47 -13.33 -4.60 9.05
CA TYR A 47 -13.12 -3.33 9.74
C TYR A 47 -13.05 -2.17 8.74
N PRO A 48 -13.46 -0.96 9.14
CA PRO A 48 -13.33 0.22 8.30
C PRO A 48 -11.85 0.53 8.05
N SER A 49 -11.48 0.75 6.79
CA SER A 49 -10.10 1.07 6.37
C SER A 49 -9.96 2.46 5.75
N GLY A 50 -10.91 3.36 6.05
CA GLY A 50 -10.96 4.73 5.55
C GLY A 50 -11.73 4.88 4.24
N ALA A 51 -11.91 6.12 3.79
CA ALA A 51 -12.52 6.48 2.51
C ALA A 51 -11.44 6.69 1.43
N ILE A 52 -11.87 6.81 0.19
CA ILE A 52 -11.04 7.18 -0.96
C ILE A 52 -11.47 8.59 -1.40
N LEU A 53 -10.51 9.46 -1.68
CA LEU A 53 -10.76 10.80 -2.21
C LEU A 53 -10.32 10.86 -3.67
N LEU A 54 -11.25 11.19 -4.54
CA LEU A 54 -11.03 11.32 -5.97
C LEU A 54 -11.31 12.75 -6.44
N TRP A 55 -10.69 13.12 -7.54
CA TRP A 55 -10.99 14.35 -8.26
C TRP A 55 -11.15 14.03 -9.75
N GLU A 56 -12.29 14.41 -10.29
CA GLU A 56 -12.55 14.38 -11.74
C GLU A 56 -12.28 15.78 -12.27
N THR A 57 -11.43 15.89 -13.30
CA THR A 57 -11.11 17.19 -13.91
C THR A 57 -10.79 17.04 -15.38
N ASP A 58 -11.15 18.05 -16.16
CA ASP A 58 -10.77 18.23 -17.56
C ASP A 58 -9.47 19.03 -17.69
N GLU A 59 -8.92 19.53 -16.57
CA GLU A 59 -7.66 20.25 -16.55
C GLU A 59 -6.49 19.30 -16.81
N ALA A 60 -5.57 19.71 -17.69
CA ALA A 60 -4.33 18.98 -17.91
C ALA A 60 -3.42 19.12 -16.66
N VAL A 61 -3.34 18.06 -15.87
CA VAL A 61 -2.60 18.01 -14.61
C VAL A 61 -1.35 17.16 -14.81
N PRO A 62 -0.19 17.55 -14.24
CA PRO A 62 0.97 16.70 -14.20
C PRO A 62 0.67 15.42 -13.40
N LEU A 63 1.02 14.27 -13.97
CA LEU A 63 0.76 12.94 -13.41
C LEU A 63 2.07 12.28 -13.01
N GLN A 64 1.99 11.41 -12.01
CA GLN A 64 3.03 10.45 -11.69
C GLN A 64 2.50 9.02 -11.82
N ASP A 65 3.42 8.07 -11.98
CA ASP A 65 3.06 6.66 -12.08
C ASP A 65 2.77 6.07 -10.69
N PHE A 66 1.84 5.12 -10.66
CA PHE A 66 1.70 4.23 -9.51
C PHE A 66 2.95 3.36 -9.34
N ALA A 67 3.21 2.92 -8.12
CA ALA A 67 4.28 1.96 -7.84
C ALA A 67 3.98 0.54 -8.36
N VAL A 68 2.84 0.32 -9.01
CA VAL A 68 2.40 -0.90 -9.70
C VAL A 68 2.17 -0.63 -11.17
N SER A 69 2.17 -1.69 -11.98
CA SER A 69 2.00 -1.57 -13.43
C SER A 69 0.63 -1.03 -13.83
N GLN A 70 0.60 -0.08 -14.77
CA GLN A 70 -0.61 0.49 -15.35
C GLN A 70 -0.56 0.47 -16.88
N SER A 71 -1.72 0.29 -17.50
CA SER A 71 -1.90 0.55 -18.93
C SER A 71 -2.01 2.04 -19.21
N THR A 72 -1.56 2.46 -20.37
CA THR A 72 -1.72 3.83 -20.83
C THR A 72 -2.75 3.87 -21.94
N ASN A 73 -3.89 4.52 -21.68
CA ASN A 73 -4.93 4.73 -22.70
C ASN A 73 -5.25 6.23 -22.79
N PRO A 74 -4.80 6.94 -23.84
CA PRO A 74 -4.98 8.39 -23.97
C PRO A 74 -6.45 8.80 -24.23
N TYR A 75 -7.32 7.85 -24.56
CA TYR A 75 -8.74 8.13 -24.87
C TYR A 75 -9.67 7.87 -23.70
N GLN A 76 -9.16 7.49 -22.55
CA GLN A 76 -9.95 7.13 -21.39
C GLN A 76 -10.08 8.30 -20.43
N SER A 77 -11.32 8.55 -19.94
CA SER A 77 -11.54 9.48 -18.85
C SER A 77 -10.75 9.06 -17.62
N THR A 78 -10.02 9.99 -17.02
CA THR A 78 -9.11 9.72 -15.92
C THR A 78 -9.64 10.35 -14.65
N ARG A 79 -9.63 9.61 -13.56
CA ARG A 79 -9.88 10.09 -12.20
C ARG A 79 -8.55 10.21 -11.45
N LEU A 80 -8.38 11.30 -10.74
CA LEU A 80 -7.18 11.54 -9.95
C LEU A 80 -7.40 11.12 -8.51
N LEU A 81 -6.51 10.27 -8.00
CA LEU A 81 -6.54 9.80 -6.62
C LEU A 81 -5.83 10.79 -5.71
N LEU A 82 -6.58 11.41 -4.78
CA LEU A 82 -6.07 12.40 -3.84
C LEU A 82 -5.80 11.83 -2.44
N ASP A 83 -6.56 10.80 -2.01
CA ASP A 83 -6.26 10.01 -0.80
C ASP A 83 -6.59 8.54 -1.01
N GLY A 84 -5.83 7.69 -0.34
CA GLY A 84 -5.93 6.22 -0.43
C GLY A 84 -4.86 5.57 -1.31
N GLN A 85 -3.90 6.33 -1.83
CA GLN A 85 -2.84 5.82 -2.71
C GLN A 85 -2.10 4.63 -2.13
N GLN A 86 -1.59 4.73 -0.90
CA GLN A 86 -0.81 3.66 -0.27
C GLN A 86 -1.64 2.36 -0.15
N ARG A 87 -2.90 2.49 0.26
CA ARG A 87 -3.86 1.37 0.37
C ARG A 87 -4.12 0.71 -0.97
N LEU A 88 -4.49 1.49 -1.98
CA LEU A 88 -4.83 0.95 -3.29
C LEU A 88 -3.62 0.37 -4.03
N THR A 89 -2.44 0.99 -3.90
CA THR A 89 -1.19 0.44 -4.43
C THR A 89 -0.88 -0.92 -3.79
N SER A 90 -1.00 -1.03 -2.46
CA SER A 90 -0.76 -2.26 -1.72
C SER A 90 -1.74 -3.37 -2.12
N LEU A 91 -3.03 -3.05 -2.20
CA LEU A 91 -4.08 -4.00 -2.61
C LEU A 91 -3.87 -4.46 -4.06
N SER A 92 -3.54 -3.54 -4.96
CA SER A 92 -3.22 -3.88 -6.36
C SER A 92 -2.04 -4.84 -6.43
N ALA A 93 -0.94 -4.53 -5.72
CA ALA A 93 0.25 -5.37 -5.69
C ALA A 93 -0.04 -6.79 -5.18
N VAL A 94 -0.75 -6.91 -4.05
CA VAL A 94 -1.03 -8.20 -3.42
C VAL A 94 -2.03 -9.02 -4.24
N ILE A 95 -3.12 -8.41 -4.73
CA ILE A 95 -4.17 -9.10 -5.49
C ILE A 95 -3.65 -9.58 -6.85
N ARG A 96 -2.82 -8.77 -7.51
CA ARG A 96 -2.21 -9.11 -8.80
C ARG A 96 -0.94 -9.96 -8.65
N GLY A 97 -0.37 -10.00 -7.45
CA GLY A 97 0.90 -10.67 -7.16
C GLY A 97 2.07 -10.00 -7.88
N GLU A 98 2.06 -8.67 -7.95
CA GLU A 98 3.09 -7.87 -8.58
C GLU A 98 3.95 -7.14 -7.54
N PRO A 99 5.27 -6.98 -7.80
CA PRO A 99 6.12 -6.18 -6.92
C PRO A 99 5.78 -4.69 -7.05
N VAL A 100 5.92 -3.96 -5.96
CA VAL A 100 5.84 -2.49 -5.94
C VAL A 100 7.20 -1.87 -6.21
N SER A 101 7.21 -0.68 -6.85
CA SER A 101 8.41 0.12 -7.00
C SER A 101 8.57 1.04 -5.78
N VAL A 102 9.65 0.84 -5.03
CA VAL A 102 10.01 1.68 -3.89
C VAL A 102 11.41 2.25 -4.15
N ARG A 103 11.54 3.57 -4.24
CA ARG A 103 12.83 4.24 -4.55
C ARG A 103 13.56 3.66 -5.77
N GLY A 104 12.82 3.32 -6.84
CA GLY A 104 13.38 2.75 -8.06
C GLY A 104 13.72 1.26 -8.00
N ARG A 105 13.57 0.61 -6.86
CA ARG A 105 13.73 -0.85 -6.69
C ARG A 105 12.37 -1.53 -6.68
N ARG A 106 12.25 -2.69 -7.32
CA ARG A 106 11.03 -3.52 -7.27
C ARG A 106 11.11 -4.43 -6.05
N ARG A 107 10.15 -4.29 -5.14
CA ARG A 107 10.06 -5.11 -3.92
C ARG A 107 8.74 -5.88 -3.91
N PRO A 108 8.75 -7.20 -3.71
CA PRO A 108 7.53 -7.97 -3.53
C PRO A 108 6.89 -7.61 -2.17
N ILE A 109 5.56 -7.64 -2.13
CA ILE A 109 4.79 -7.64 -0.88
C ILE A 109 4.37 -9.10 -0.65
N ASP A 110 5.25 -9.87 -0.02
CA ASP A 110 5.00 -11.27 0.27
C ASP A 110 4.39 -11.42 1.65
N LEU A 111 3.12 -11.82 1.67
CA LEU A 111 2.37 -12.08 2.89
C LEU A 111 1.86 -13.53 2.91
N LEU A 112 1.86 -14.11 4.09
CA LEU A 112 1.28 -15.42 4.36
C LEU A 112 -0.02 -15.27 5.15
N PHE A 113 -0.98 -16.11 4.82
CA PHE A 113 -2.24 -16.26 5.52
C PHE A 113 -2.26 -17.57 6.30
N ASN A 114 -2.68 -17.51 7.54
CA ASN A 114 -2.73 -18.64 8.45
C ASN A 114 -4.09 -19.35 8.36
N LEU A 115 -4.12 -20.56 7.84
CA LEU A 115 -5.34 -21.38 7.80
C LEU A 115 -5.83 -21.80 9.19
N GLU A 116 -4.95 -21.72 10.21
CA GLU A 116 -5.25 -22.09 11.62
C GLU A 116 -5.40 -20.86 12.55
N HIS A 117 -5.47 -19.65 12.00
CA HIS A 117 -5.58 -18.44 12.83
C HIS A 117 -6.74 -18.55 13.85
N PRO A 118 -6.65 -17.92 15.03
CA PRO A 118 -7.75 -17.86 15.98
C PRO A 118 -8.97 -17.16 15.37
N ASP A 119 -10.18 -17.60 15.73
CA ASP A 119 -11.43 -16.97 15.26
C ASP A 119 -11.64 -15.59 15.89
N GLN A 120 -11.11 -15.39 17.11
CA GLN A 120 -11.13 -14.12 17.80
C GLN A 120 -9.78 -13.40 17.66
N LEU A 121 -9.81 -12.08 17.80
CA LEU A 121 -8.58 -11.28 17.81
C LEU A 121 -7.72 -11.68 19.02
N ALA A 122 -6.60 -12.31 18.76
CA ALA A 122 -5.69 -12.80 19.78
C ALA A 122 -4.46 -11.88 19.98
N VAL A 123 -4.17 -11.03 18.99
CA VAL A 123 -3.05 -10.08 19.02
C VAL A 123 -3.59 -8.69 18.69
N VAL A 124 -3.31 -7.73 19.54
CA VAL A 124 -3.61 -6.31 19.27
C VAL A 124 -2.51 -5.74 18.42
N THR A 125 -2.86 -5.00 17.38
CA THR A 125 -1.90 -4.30 16.55
C THR A 125 -1.19 -3.23 17.40
N GLU A 126 0.11 -3.32 17.53
CA GLU A 126 0.92 -2.25 18.11
C GLU A 126 0.95 -1.10 17.10
N VAL A 127 0.57 0.08 17.56
CA VAL A 127 0.66 1.30 16.75
C VAL A 127 2.07 1.84 16.93
N ASP A 128 2.89 1.73 15.87
CA ASP A 128 4.18 2.41 15.84
C ASP A 128 3.97 3.92 15.94
N GLU A 129 4.24 4.50 17.12
CA GLU A 129 4.16 5.95 17.33
C GLU A 129 5.23 6.72 16.52
N ASN A 130 6.28 6.04 16.12
CA ASN A 130 7.40 6.58 15.33
C ASN A 130 7.11 6.61 13.81
N GLY A 131 5.86 6.66 13.40
CA GLY A 131 5.44 6.99 12.04
C GLY A 131 6.35 6.47 10.92
N ASP A 132 5.93 6.61 9.69
CA ASP A 132 6.64 6.25 8.44
C ASP A 132 8.08 6.82 8.28
N ASP A 133 8.68 7.43 9.31
CA ASP A 133 9.96 8.15 9.29
C ASP A 133 11.19 7.29 9.59
N ALA A 134 11.02 6.04 10.08
CA ALA A 134 12.16 5.15 10.27
C ALA A 134 12.71 4.75 8.88
N GLU A 135 13.97 5.04 8.62
CA GLU A 135 14.70 4.60 7.45
C GLU A 135 14.53 3.08 7.31
N VAL A 136 14.21 2.64 6.10
CA VAL A 136 14.12 1.22 5.79
C VAL A 136 15.52 0.68 5.78
N ASP A 137 15.93 -0.02 6.83
CA ASP A 137 17.14 -0.82 6.80
C ASP A 137 16.99 -1.84 5.68
N GLU A 138 18.03 -1.98 4.86
CA GLU A 138 18.00 -2.69 3.58
C GLU A 138 17.85 -4.20 3.70
N GLU A 139 17.95 -4.73 4.91
CA GLU A 139 17.80 -6.15 5.20
C GLU A 139 16.47 -6.33 5.91
N GLY A 140 15.57 -7.12 5.32
CA GLY A 140 14.24 -7.44 5.83
C GLY A 140 14.28 -8.24 7.14
N GLU A 141 15.04 -7.77 8.10
CA GLU A 141 15.09 -8.32 9.44
C GLU A 141 13.98 -7.72 10.29
N LEU A 142 13.37 -8.59 11.03
CA LEU A 142 12.37 -8.38 12.06
C LEU A 142 12.76 -7.20 12.95
N GLY A 143 11.88 -6.20 13.10
CA GLY A 143 12.15 -4.98 13.85
C GLY A 143 12.55 -5.25 15.30
N GLY A 144 13.38 -4.38 15.85
CA GLY A 144 14.10 -4.37 17.11
C GLY A 144 13.68 -5.24 18.31
N ASP A 145 12.38 -5.51 18.54
CA ASP A 145 11.92 -6.34 19.67
C ASP A 145 11.88 -7.85 19.36
N GLU A 146 12.10 -8.26 18.13
CA GLU A 146 12.09 -9.69 17.74
C GLU A 146 13.50 -10.32 17.77
N ALA A 147 14.55 -9.52 17.92
CA ALA A 147 15.93 -9.99 17.91
C ALA A 147 16.32 -10.82 19.16
N ASP A 148 15.62 -10.61 20.29
CA ASP A 148 15.89 -11.30 21.56
C ASP A 148 14.90 -12.44 21.88
N ALA A 149 13.82 -12.62 21.07
CA ALA A 149 12.82 -13.67 21.31
C ALA A 149 13.31 -15.04 20.82
N SER A 150 13.05 -16.09 21.60
CA SER A 150 13.35 -17.44 21.19
C SER A 150 12.51 -17.84 19.96
N GLU A 151 13.03 -18.76 19.13
CA GLU A 151 12.36 -19.23 17.91
C GLU A 151 10.94 -19.80 18.21
N ASP A 152 10.78 -20.49 19.33
CA ASP A 152 9.50 -21.08 19.78
C ASP A 152 8.50 -19.98 20.21
N GLU A 153 8.98 -18.91 20.82
CA GLU A 153 8.13 -17.75 21.20
C GLU A 153 7.63 -17.00 19.97
N LEU A 154 8.51 -16.80 18.98
CA LEU A 154 8.13 -16.18 17.71
C LEU A 154 7.09 -17.03 16.95
N LEU A 155 7.29 -18.33 16.84
CA LEU A 155 6.32 -19.23 16.21
C LEU A 155 4.97 -19.23 16.95
N THR A 156 5.01 -19.20 18.29
CA THR A 156 3.80 -19.12 19.11
C THR A 156 3.05 -17.79 18.87
N ARG A 157 3.77 -16.69 18.74
CA ARG A 157 3.20 -15.37 18.41
C ARG A 157 2.59 -15.39 17.01
N PHE A 158 3.32 -15.85 16.01
CA PHE A 158 2.83 -15.90 14.62
C PHE A 158 1.59 -16.81 14.48
N ASN A 159 1.53 -17.94 15.16
CA ASN A 159 0.37 -18.83 15.12
C ASN A 159 -0.93 -18.17 15.62
N LYS A 160 -0.83 -17.08 16.39
CA LYS A 160 -1.98 -16.27 16.82
C LYS A 160 -2.39 -15.21 15.81
N MET A 161 -1.59 -14.97 14.76
CA MET A 161 -1.84 -13.96 13.75
C MET A 161 -2.57 -14.54 12.53
N THR A 162 -3.41 -13.72 11.92
CA THR A 162 -4.10 -14.08 10.67
C THR A 162 -3.17 -13.94 9.46
N PHE A 163 -2.36 -12.89 9.44
CA PHE A 163 -1.39 -12.60 8.39
C PHE A 163 -0.02 -12.31 8.99
N VAL A 164 1.02 -12.70 8.28
CA VAL A 164 2.42 -12.37 8.60
C VAL A 164 3.17 -12.01 7.33
N VAL A 165 4.28 -11.29 7.48
CA VAL A 165 5.24 -11.11 6.39
C VAL A 165 5.93 -12.45 6.13
N ALA A 166 6.08 -12.81 4.86
CA ALA A 166 6.60 -14.11 4.47
C ALA A 166 8.06 -14.28 4.93
N THR A 167 8.34 -15.42 5.55
CA THR A 167 9.69 -15.89 5.85
C THR A 167 9.86 -17.29 5.33
N ARG A 168 11.08 -17.68 4.97
CA ARG A 168 11.38 -19.03 4.45
C ARG A 168 10.92 -20.16 5.39
N LYS A 169 10.98 -19.94 6.71
CA LYS A 169 10.56 -20.92 7.71
C LYS A 169 9.05 -21.09 7.72
N LEU A 170 8.30 -19.99 7.78
CA LEU A 170 6.84 -20.02 7.78
C LEU A 170 6.27 -20.54 6.46
N GLU A 171 6.90 -20.23 5.34
CA GLU A 171 6.51 -20.78 4.04
C GLU A 171 6.60 -22.31 3.96
N GLN A 172 7.37 -22.97 4.79
CA GLN A 172 7.48 -24.44 4.82
C GLN A 172 6.35 -25.08 5.63
N LEU A 173 5.71 -24.35 6.52
CA LEU A 173 4.65 -24.86 7.39
C LEU A 173 3.34 -25.00 6.60
N PRO A 174 2.63 -26.15 6.75
CA PRO A 174 1.47 -26.49 5.91
C PRO A 174 0.27 -25.56 6.09
N GLN A 175 0.11 -24.94 7.27
CA GLN A 175 -1.00 -24.03 7.57
C GLN A 175 -0.83 -22.62 6.99
N TRP A 176 0.37 -22.28 6.48
CA TRP A 176 0.65 -20.97 5.93
C TRP A 176 0.59 -20.99 4.41
N VAL A 177 -0.23 -20.13 3.82
CA VAL A 177 -0.39 -20.03 2.37
C VAL A 177 -0.09 -18.61 1.89
N LYS A 178 0.52 -18.48 0.70
CA LYS A 178 0.80 -17.17 0.11
C LYS A 178 -0.49 -16.47 -0.30
N VAL A 179 -0.69 -15.27 0.20
CA VAL A 179 -1.89 -14.46 -0.08
C VAL A 179 -2.03 -14.20 -1.58
N SER A 180 -0.94 -13.84 -2.27
CA SER A 180 -0.96 -13.60 -3.71
C SER A 180 -1.33 -14.84 -4.53
N GLU A 181 -0.97 -16.05 -4.07
CA GLU A 181 -1.38 -17.30 -4.73
C GLU A 181 -2.87 -17.58 -4.55
N VAL A 182 -3.42 -17.29 -3.37
CA VAL A 182 -4.86 -17.44 -3.10
C VAL A 182 -5.68 -16.52 -3.99
N PHE A 183 -5.22 -15.30 -4.25
CA PHE A 183 -5.88 -14.37 -5.16
C PHE A 183 -5.77 -14.77 -6.63
N LYS A 184 -4.79 -15.57 -7.03
CA LYS A 184 -4.60 -16.01 -8.45
C LYS A 184 -5.49 -17.18 -8.86
N THR A 185 -6.13 -17.87 -7.91
CA THR A 185 -6.98 -19.03 -8.21
C THR A 185 -8.23 -19.06 -7.37
N ASP A 186 -9.34 -19.52 -7.96
CA ASP A 186 -10.59 -19.75 -7.23
C ASP A 186 -10.64 -21.14 -6.61
N SER A 187 -9.68 -22.02 -6.94
CA SER A 187 -9.60 -23.38 -6.39
C SER A 187 -8.94 -23.40 -5.02
N ASP A 188 -9.57 -24.05 -4.04
CA ASP A 188 -9.00 -24.32 -2.73
C ASP A 188 -8.07 -25.53 -2.72
N ALA A 189 -8.19 -26.43 -3.71
CA ALA A 189 -7.53 -27.72 -3.73
C ALA A 189 -6.00 -27.68 -3.52
N PRO A 190 -5.23 -26.76 -4.13
CA PRO A 190 -3.78 -26.69 -3.90
C PRO A 190 -3.42 -26.42 -2.45
N PHE A 191 -4.17 -25.52 -1.80
CA PHE A 191 -3.92 -25.09 -0.42
C PHE A 191 -4.35 -26.14 0.59
N LEU A 192 -5.48 -26.81 0.36
CA LEU A 192 -5.97 -27.92 1.17
C LEU A 192 -5.03 -29.11 1.09
N LYS A 193 -4.59 -29.48 -0.11
CA LYS A 193 -3.59 -30.54 -0.32
C LYS A 193 -2.28 -30.25 0.42
N ARG A 194 -1.80 -29.00 0.36
CA ARG A 194 -0.60 -28.57 1.08
C ARG A 194 -0.78 -28.68 2.59
N ALA A 195 -1.97 -28.38 3.11
CA ALA A 195 -2.33 -28.49 4.51
C ALA A 195 -2.58 -29.96 4.96
N GLY A 196 -2.35 -30.93 4.06
CA GLY A 196 -2.52 -32.36 4.36
C GLY A 196 -3.99 -32.83 4.36
N ILE A 197 -4.89 -32.05 3.75
CA ILE A 197 -6.30 -32.40 3.65
C ILE A 197 -6.54 -33.10 2.32
N SER A 198 -6.99 -34.34 2.38
CA SER A 198 -7.15 -35.21 1.20
C SER A 198 -8.60 -35.32 0.72
N GLY A 199 -9.59 -34.88 1.50
CA GLY A 199 -11.00 -35.00 1.15
C GLY A 199 -11.94 -34.27 2.10
N PHE A 200 -13.23 -34.32 1.75
CA PHE A 200 -14.31 -33.67 2.49
C PHE A 200 -14.53 -34.22 3.92
N ASP A 201 -14.04 -35.45 4.18
CA ASP A 201 -14.18 -36.11 5.50
C ASP A 201 -13.22 -35.54 6.55
N ASP A 202 -12.20 -34.75 6.15
CA ASP A 202 -11.31 -34.08 7.10
C ASP A 202 -12.07 -32.97 7.84
N PRO A 203 -12.09 -32.95 9.18
CA PRO A 203 -12.84 -31.96 9.97
C PRO A 203 -12.35 -30.53 9.74
N ARG A 204 -11.13 -30.33 9.19
CA ARG A 204 -10.55 -29.04 8.88
C ARG A 204 -10.98 -28.52 7.50
N TYR A 205 -11.52 -29.39 6.63
CA TYR A 205 -11.85 -29.04 5.24
C TYR A 205 -12.75 -27.81 5.15
N GLU A 206 -13.89 -27.87 5.82
CA GLU A 206 -14.88 -26.79 5.77
C GLU A 206 -14.31 -25.47 6.33
N LYS A 207 -13.64 -25.54 7.48
CA LYS A 207 -12.98 -24.40 8.13
C LYS A 207 -12.01 -23.69 7.19
N TYR A 208 -11.14 -24.46 6.53
CA TYR A 208 -10.11 -23.87 5.65
C TYR A 208 -10.72 -23.31 4.37
N SER A 209 -11.68 -24.01 3.76
CA SER A 209 -12.39 -23.50 2.58
C SER A 209 -13.13 -22.20 2.88
N GLN A 210 -13.82 -22.11 4.02
CA GLN A 210 -14.49 -20.87 4.45
C GLN A 210 -13.48 -19.72 4.65
N ARG A 211 -12.31 -19.99 5.23
CA ARG A 211 -11.24 -19.01 5.44
C ARG A 211 -10.64 -18.54 4.12
N LEU A 212 -10.38 -19.43 3.18
CA LEU A 212 -9.92 -19.07 1.84
C LEU A 212 -10.96 -18.26 1.07
N ALA A 213 -12.24 -18.65 1.15
CA ALA A 213 -13.33 -17.89 0.56
C ALA A 213 -13.44 -16.48 1.15
N ARG A 214 -13.31 -16.35 2.49
CA ARG A 214 -13.30 -15.06 3.19
C ARG A 214 -12.10 -14.20 2.78
N LEU A 215 -10.91 -14.80 2.61
CA LEU A 215 -9.73 -14.09 2.12
C LEU A 215 -9.96 -13.53 0.72
N ARG A 216 -10.48 -14.35 -0.23
CA ARG A 216 -10.86 -13.87 -1.57
C ARG A 216 -11.97 -12.82 -1.52
N GLY A 217 -12.81 -12.87 -0.50
CA GLY A 217 -13.87 -11.90 -0.24
C GLY A 217 -13.38 -10.47 -0.05
N ILE A 218 -12.09 -10.24 0.26
CA ILE A 218 -11.47 -8.92 0.31
C ILE A 218 -11.66 -8.15 -1.00
N ARG A 219 -11.67 -8.84 -2.15
CA ARG A 219 -11.96 -8.22 -3.47
C ARG A 219 -13.32 -7.52 -3.52
N LYS A 220 -14.28 -8.01 -2.75
CA LYS A 220 -15.65 -7.50 -2.69
C LYS A 220 -15.84 -6.42 -1.63
N TYR A 221 -14.81 -6.12 -0.85
CA TYR A 221 -14.88 -5.05 0.13
C TYR A 221 -15.13 -3.73 -0.58
N VAL A 222 -16.15 -2.97 -0.12
CA VAL A 222 -16.60 -1.74 -0.77
C VAL A 222 -15.99 -0.53 -0.06
N TYR A 223 -15.24 0.26 -0.82
CA TYR A 223 -14.79 1.57 -0.38
C TYR A 223 -15.82 2.64 -0.71
N ARG A 224 -16.05 3.54 0.25
CA ARG A 224 -16.73 4.81 -0.01
C ARG A 224 -15.75 5.76 -0.66
N MET A 225 -16.23 6.46 -1.67
CA MET A 225 -15.45 7.44 -2.41
C MET A 225 -16.13 8.80 -2.33
N ASP A 226 -15.37 9.80 -1.94
CA ASP A 226 -15.75 11.20 -2.07
C ASP A 226 -15.11 11.73 -3.36
N VAL A 227 -15.94 12.26 -4.27
CA VAL A 227 -15.50 12.75 -5.58
C VAL A 227 -15.62 14.28 -5.59
N LEU A 228 -14.49 14.95 -5.78
CA LEU A 228 -14.42 16.41 -5.87
C LEU A 228 -14.96 16.88 -7.23
N GLU A 229 -15.53 18.08 -7.22
CA GLU A 229 -16.13 18.69 -8.41
C GLU A 229 -15.06 19.05 -9.46
N PRO A 230 -15.38 18.88 -10.76
CA PRO A 230 -14.43 19.16 -11.83
C PRO A 230 -14.08 20.64 -12.00
N THR A 231 -14.87 21.54 -11.38
CA THR A 231 -14.66 22.99 -11.41
C THR A 231 -13.55 23.49 -10.49
N LEU A 232 -13.05 22.63 -9.57
CA LEU A 232 -11.93 22.97 -8.71
C LEU A 232 -10.64 23.09 -9.51
N SER A 233 -9.84 24.10 -9.16
CA SER A 233 -8.48 24.25 -9.68
C SER A 233 -7.52 23.23 -9.08
N TYR A 234 -6.36 23.02 -9.70
CA TYR A 234 -5.31 22.16 -9.17
C TYR A 234 -4.83 22.60 -7.77
N ASP A 235 -4.74 23.92 -7.53
CA ASP A 235 -4.34 24.46 -6.23
C ASP A 235 -5.37 24.15 -5.14
N GLU A 236 -6.66 24.28 -5.42
CA GLU A 236 -7.74 23.95 -4.48
C GLU A 236 -7.77 22.44 -4.18
N ALA A 237 -7.65 21.60 -5.21
CA ALA A 237 -7.59 20.15 -5.04
C ALA A 237 -6.36 19.73 -4.22
N THR A 238 -5.20 20.38 -4.43
CA THR A 238 -3.99 20.18 -3.63
C THR A 238 -4.21 20.55 -2.17
N GLU A 239 -4.79 21.70 -1.90
CA GLU A 239 -5.08 22.15 -0.53
C GLU A 239 -6.03 21.19 0.20
N ILE A 240 -7.07 20.70 -0.48
CA ILE A 240 -8.01 19.71 0.08
C ILE A 240 -7.27 18.41 0.38
N SER A 241 -6.46 17.92 -0.57
CA SER A 241 -5.66 16.69 -0.40
C SER A 241 -4.73 16.79 0.82
N VAL A 242 -4.00 17.90 0.94
CA VAL A 242 -3.11 18.16 2.08
C VAL A 242 -3.86 18.15 3.40
N ARG A 243 -5.01 18.82 3.48
CA ARG A 243 -5.83 18.87 4.70
C ARG A 243 -6.37 17.50 5.10
N VAL A 244 -6.92 16.74 4.15
CA VAL A 244 -7.45 15.40 4.41
C VAL A 244 -6.33 14.47 4.90
N ASN A 245 -5.18 14.48 4.26
CA ASN A 245 -4.04 13.66 4.66
C ASN A 245 -3.45 14.09 6.01
N SER A 246 -3.42 15.41 6.34
CA SER A 246 -2.89 15.90 7.61
C SER A 246 -3.76 15.59 8.82
N LEU A 247 -5.07 15.36 8.62
CA LEU A 247 -5.99 14.98 9.69
C LEU A 247 -5.88 13.48 10.07
N GLY A 248 -5.37 12.63 9.15
CA GLY A 248 -5.34 11.18 9.32
C GLY A 248 -3.97 10.58 9.65
N ALA A 249 -2.91 11.05 9.03
CA ALA A 249 -1.54 10.61 9.26
C ALA A 249 -0.61 11.83 9.28
N LYS A 250 0.41 11.81 10.15
CA LYS A 250 1.42 12.87 10.12
C LYS A 250 2.15 12.82 8.78
N LEU A 251 1.80 13.74 7.86
CA LEU A 251 2.63 14.00 6.68
C LEU A 251 3.98 14.56 7.14
N ARG A 252 5.04 14.12 6.50
CA ARG A 252 6.36 14.76 6.68
C ARG A 252 6.27 16.21 6.21
N SER A 253 7.00 17.09 6.86
CA SER A 253 7.12 18.48 6.38
C SER A 253 7.63 18.55 4.94
N SER A 254 8.45 17.58 4.51
CA SER A 254 8.90 17.44 3.11
C SER A 254 7.77 17.10 2.14
N ASP A 255 6.80 16.26 2.54
CA ASP A 255 5.66 15.89 1.67
C ASP A 255 4.72 17.08 1.48
N LEU A 256 4.49 17.84 2.56
CA LEU A 256 3.74 19.10 2.53
C LEU A 256 4.42 20.15 1.65
N ALA A 257 5.75 20.33 1.81
CA ALA A 257 6.52 21.25 0.99
C ALA A 257 6.49 20.83 -0.49
N LEU A 258 6.64 19.54 -0.77
CA LEU A 258 6.56 19.01 -2.13
C LEU A 258 5.19 19.32 -2.76
N ALA A 259 4.09 19.03 -2.05
CA ALA A 259 2.74 19.29 -2.55
C ALA A 259 2.54 20.79 -2.86
N GLN A 260 3.02 21.69 -2.00
CA GLN A 260 2.95 23.14 -2.23
C GLN A 260 3.82 23.62 -3.38
N ILE A 261 5.00 23.02 -3.57
CA ILE A 261 5.90 23.36 -4.66
C ILE A 261 5.31 22.89 -5.99
N THR A 262 4.83 21.65 -6.07
CA THR A 262 4.24 21.08 -7.29
C THR A 262 2.96 21.80 -7.72
N ALA A 263 2.17 22.29 -6.76
CA ALA A 263 1.00 23.10 -7.05
C ALA A 263 1.37 24.40 -7.80
N LYS A 264 2.46 25.06 -7.41
CA LYS A 264 2.91 26.34 -8.00
C LYS A 264 3.90 26.18 -9.16
N TRP A 265 4.66 25.11 -9.17
CA TRP A 265 5.65 24.79 -10.20
C TRP A 265 5.36 23.38 -10.76
N ARG A 266 4.52 23.34 -11.78
CA ARG A 266 4.14 22.10 -12.48
C ARG A 266 5.39 21.42 -13.04
N HIS A 267 5.43 20.09 -13.01
CA HIS A 267 6.57 19.23 -13.42
C HIS A 267 7.82 19.35 -12.52
N SER A 268 7.71 20.00 -11.36
CA SER A 268 8.85 20.10 -10.43
C SER A 268 9.25 18.74 -9.85
N LEU A 269 8.31 17.85 -9.60
CA LEU A 269 8.60 16.49 -9.11
C LEU A 269 9.50 15.75 -10.12
N GLN A 270 9.19 15.81 -11.41
CA GLN A 270 10.01 15.17 -12.44
C GLN A 270 11.45 15.72 -12.44
N THR A 271 11.60 17.03 -12.30
CA THR A 271 12.90 17.68 -12.19
C THR A 271 13.70 17.19 -10.99
N PHE A 272 13.04 17.03 -9.83
CA PHE A 272 13.67 16.51 -8.62
C PHE A 272 14.06 15.04 -8.76
N LEU A 273 13.19 14.21 -9.36
CA LEU A 273 13.48 12.80 -9.59
C LEU A 273 14.60 12.58 -10.60
N ASP A 274 14.68 13.41 -11.65
CA ASP A 274 15.77 13.37 -12.63
C ASP A 274 17.10 13.75 -11.98
N PHE A 275 17.11 14.76 -11.12
CA PHE A 275 18.29 15.14 -10.36
C PHE A 275 18.70 14.02 -9.37
N GLN A 276 17.75 13.44 -8.66
CA GLN A 276 18.01 12.31 -7.75
C GLN A 276 18.65 11.13 -8.50
N ARG A 277 18.13 10.78 -9.69
CA ARG A 277 18.72 9.75 -10.55
C ARG A 277 20.14 10.08 -10.99
N ALA A 278 20.40 11.33 -11.37
CA ALA A 278 21.73 11.78 -11.73
C ALA A 278 22.71 11.69 -10.53
N CYS A 279 22.27 12.03 -9.32
CA CYS A 279 23.07 11.87 -8.11
C CYS A 279 23.38 10.39 -7.85
N ALA A 280 22.38 9.50 -7.94
CA ALA A 280 22.57 8.07 -7.72
C ALA A 280 23.55 7.44 -8.71
N GLN A 281 23.53 7.88 -10.00
CA GLN A 281 24.51 7.45 -11.02
C GLN A 281 25.94 7.86 -10.68
N ASN A 282 26.12 8.93 -9.90
CA ASN A 282 27.41 9.40 -9.41
C ASN A 282 27.76 8.90 -7.99
N GLY A 283 27.03 7.92 -7.47
CA GLY A 283 27.32 7.30 -6.18
C GLY A 283 26.74 8.06 -4.97
N PHE A 284 25.85 9.04 -5.17
CA PHE A 284 25.20 9.79 -4.11
C PHE A 284 23.72 9.38 -4.01
N GLU A 285 23.37 8.59 -3.02
CA GLU A 285 21.97 8.30 -2.70
C GLU A 285 21.40 9.43 -1.85
N LEU A 286 20.63 10.32 -2.46
CA LEU A 286 19.98 11.45 -1.77
C LEU A 286 18.48 11.23 -1.73
N ASP A 287 17.87 11.37 -0.54
CA ASP A 287 16.43 11.36 -0.38
C ASP A 287 15.79 12.67 -0.88
N LEU A 288 14.56 12.58 -1.43
CA LEU A 288 13.82 13.74 -1.93
C LEU A 288 13.59 14.80 -0.83
N GLY A 289 13.35 14.37 0.41
CA GLY A 289 13.22 15.26 1.56
C GLY A 289 14.48 16.05 1.85
N LEU A 290 15.66 15.42 1.71
CA LEU A 290 16.95 16.10 1.85
C LEU A 290 17.19 17.10 0.73
N HIS A 291 16.81 16.77 -0.53
CA HIS A 291 16.85 17.71 -1.64
C HIS A 291 16.03 18.96 -1.39
N LEU A 292 14.79 18.79 -0.93
CA LEU A 292 13.89 19.89 -0.61
C LEU A 292 14.44 20.76 0.52
N LYS A 293 15.00 20.15 1.57
CA LYS A 293 15.66 20.89 2.66
C LYS A 293 16.85 21.70 2.15
N ASN A 294 17.69 21.10 1.31
CA ASN A 294 18.83 21.81 0.71
C ASN A 294 18.38 22.95 -0.21
N LEU A 295 17.36 22.74 -1.03
CA LEU A 295 16.79 23.77 -1.88
C LEU A 295 16.25 24.94 -1.06
N MET A 296 15.51 24.65 0.01
CA MET A 296 14.98 25.66 0.94
C MET A 296 16.10 26.43 1.64
N ALA A 297 17.11 25.72 2.14
CA ALA A 297 18.27 26.34 2.79
C ALA A 297 19.03 27.27 1.82
N PHE A 298 19.22 26.83 0.57
CA PHE A 298 19.87 27.62 -0.46
C PHE A 298 19.06 28.86 -0.87
N ALA A 299 17.72 28.68 -1.04
CA ALA A 299 16.84 29.77 -1.46
C ALA A 299 16.57 30.81 -0.36
N THR A 300 16.54 30.40 0.90
CA THR A 300 16.15 31.26 2.03
C THR A 300 17.29 31.63 2.97
N GLY A 301 18.45 30.97 2.86
CA GLY A 301 19.56 31.10 3.80
C GLY A 301 19.29 30.49 5.17
N GLN A 302 18.19 29.72 5.33
CA GLN A 302 17.79 29.09 6.59
C GLN A 302 17.95 27.59 6.49
N SER A 303 18.62 26.97 7.47
CA SER A 303 18.88 25.52 7.51
C SER A 303 17.90 24.73 8.41
N ARG A 304 16.78 25.34 8.80
CA ARG A 304 15.75 24.70 9.66
C ARG A 304 14.44 24.55 8.94
#